data_46af1365949cd5d7677b05884878b6e1
#
_entry.id   46af1365949cd5d7677b05884878b6e1
#
_cell.length_a   1.000
_cell.length_b   1.000
_cell.length_c   1.000
_cell.angle_alpha   90.00
_cell.angle_beta   90.00
_cell.angle_gamma   90.00
#
_symmetry.space_group_name_H-M   'P 1'
#
loop_
_entity.id
_entity.type
_entity.pdbx_description
1 polymer ?
#
loop_
_entity_poly.entity_id
_entity_poly.type
_entity_poly.pdbx_seq_one_letter_code
_entity_poly.pdbx_strand_id
1 'polypeptide(L)'
;MKTFILLTKLSPENYKHLKDRALIGRSWLDQVKEKCPEVKFISHYALLGSYDFLDIYEAPDEETAAKVSMISLSNGAFSAESLSAIPYKRFLELIKGI
;
A
#
# COMPACT_ATOMS: atom_id res chain seq x y z
N MET A 1 -0.59 -10.50 12.59
CA MET A 1 -0.63 -9.59 11.43
C MET A 1 0.74 -8.95 11.25
N LYS A 2 1.16 -8.83 10.02
CA LYS A 2 2.44 -8.18 9.66
C LYS A 2 2.14 -6.79 9.14
N THR A 3 3.09 -5.88 9.32
CA THR A 3 2.96 -4.50 8.85
C THR A 3 3.66 -4.33 7.51
N PHE A 4 2.97 -3.66 6.59
CA PHE A 4 3.51 -3.35 5.27
C PHE A 4 3.34 -1.87 4.97
N ILE A 5 4.24 -1.36 4.13
CA ILE A 5 4.15 0.00 3.59
C ILE A 5 3.96 -0.13 2.09
N LEU A 6 2.85 0.40 1.58
CA LEU A 6 2.57 0.45 0.16
C LEU A 6 3.00 1.80 -0.38
N LEU A 7 3.93 1.79 -1.32
CA LEU A 7 4.35 2.99 -2.03
C LEU A 7 3.79 2.91 -3.45
N THR A 8 2.97 3.89 -3.80
CA THR A 8 2.28 3.92 -5.09
C THR A 8 2.74 5.10 -5.91
N LYS A 9 2.98 4.85 -7.20
CA LYS A 9 3.25 5.88 -8.18
C LYS A 9 2.16 5.84 -9.24
N LEU A 10 1.55 6.98 -9.54
CA LEU A 10 0.50 7.07 -10.55
C LEU A 10 1.11 7.05 -11.95
N SER A 11 0.37 6.48 -12.90
CA SER A 11 0.74 6.57 -14.31
C SER A 11 0.47 7.98 -14.82
N PRO A 12 1.13 8.41 -15.93
CA PRO A 12 0.82 9.70 -16.56
C PRO A 12 -0.66 9.84 -16.91
N GLU A 13 -1.31 8.75 -17.32
CA GLU A 13 -2.74 8.77 -17.63
C GLU A 13 -3.59 9.10 -16.40
N ASN A 14 -3.22 8.58 -15.24
CA ASN A 14 -3.93 8.86 -14.00
C ASN A 14 -3.78 10.32 -13.56
N TYR A 15 -2.64 10.95 -13.89
CA TYR A 15 -2.47 12.38 -13.61
C TYR A 15 -3.40 13.26 -14.42
N LYS A 16 -3.81 12.83 -15.60
CA LYS A 16 -4.78 13.56 -16.43
C LYS A 16 -6.18 13.54 -15.81
N HIS A 17 -6.43 12.63 -14.88
CA HIS A 17 -7.73 12.43 -14.25
C HIS A 17 -7.71 12.68 -12.74
N LEU A 18 -6.94 13.67 -12.30
CA LEU A 18 -6.83 14.00 -10.88
C LEU A 18 -8.16 14.30 -10.21
N LYS A 19 -9.10 14.90 -10.95
CA LYS A 19 -10.44 15.20 -10.42
C LYS A 19 -11.25 13.96 -10.08
N ASP A 20 -10.93 12.82 -10.71
CA ASP A 20 -11.60 11.55 -10.47
C ASP A 20 -10.89 10.72 -9.39
N ARG A 21 -9.84 11.28 -8.77
CA ARG A 21 -8.99 10.53 -7.85
C ARG A 21 -9.75 9.96 -6.66
N ALA A 22 -10.72 10.70 -6.14
CA ALA A 22 -11.53 10.24 -5.01
C ALA A 22 -12.31 8.98 -5.36
N LEU A 23 -12.89 8.92 -6.57
CA LEU A 23 -13.65 7.77 -7.04
C LEU A 23 -12.73 6.57 -7.30
N ILE A 24 -11.58 6.80 -7.91
CA ILE A 24 -10.59 5.75 -8.19
C ILE A 24 -10.06 5.17 -6.89
N GLY A 25 -9.74 6.02 -5.92
CA GLY A 25 -9.27 5.59 -4.62
C GLY A 25 -10.30 4.78 -3.85
N ARG A 26 -11.58 5.16 -3.93
CA ARG A 26 -12.67 4.40 -3.31
C ARG A 26 -12.82 3.04 -3.97
N SER A 27 -12.78 2.99 -5.29
CA SER A 27 -12.86 1.73 -6.04
C SER A 27 -11.73 0.77 -5.64
N TRP A 28 -10.51 1.30 -5.54
CA TRP A 28 -9.35 0.53 -5.09
C TRP A 28 -9.56 -0.03 -3.68
N LEU A 29 -9.99 0.83 -2.75
CA LEU A 29 -10.22 0.43 -1.37
C LEU A 29 -11.30 -0.64 -1.27
N ASP A 30 -12.40 -0.49 -2.02
CA ASP A 30 -13.49 -1.46 -2.04
C ASP A 30 -13.03 -2.81 -2.58
N GLN A 31 -12.18 -2.81 -3.60
CA GLN A 31 -11.61 -4.04 -4.16
C GLN A 31 -10.70 -4.74 -3.17
N VAL A 32 -9.86 -3.98 -2.45
CA VAL A 32 -9.00 -4.57 -1.42
C VAL A 32 -9.86 -5.20 -0.33
N LYS A 33 -10.90 -4.51 0.12
CA LYS A 33 -11.81 -5.05 1.16
C LYS A 33 -12.50 -6.32 0.71
N GLU A 34 -12.89 -6.39 -0.56
CA GLU A 34 -13.56 -7.57 -1.12
C GLU A 34 -12.60 -8.74 -1.30
N LYS A 35 -11.43 -8.49 -1.88
CA LYS A 35 -10.47 -9.55 -2.23
C LYS A 35 -9.55 -9.95 -1.09
N CYS A 36 -9.28 -9.03 -0.17
CA CYS A 36 -8.37 -9.22 0.95
C CYS A 36 -9.02 -8.71 2.24
N PRO A 37 -10.09 -9.37 2.72
CA PRO A 37 -10.86 -8.87 3.87
C PRO A 37 -10.05 -8.76 5.17
N GLU A 38 -8.94 -9.48 5.30
CA GLU A 38 -8.09 -9.42 6.48
C GLU A 38 -7.21 -8.18 6.54
N VAL A 39 -7.05 -7.47 5.43
CA VAL A 39 -6.21 -6.28 5.36
C VAL A 39 -6.82 -5.15 6.18
N LYS A 40 -5.97 -4.51 6.98
CA LYS A 40 -6.37 -3.39 7.82
C LYS A 40 -5.50 -2.20 7.49
N PHE A 41 -6.09 -1.14 6.95
CA PHE A 41 -5.36 0.10 6.67
C PHE A 41 -5.23 0.94 7.94
N ILE A 42 -4.00 1.39 8.21
CA ILE A 42 -3.66 2.19 9.39
C ILE A 42 -3.56 3.66 9.03
N SER A 43 -2.86 3.99 7.95
CA SER A 43 -2.60 5.38 7.54
C SER A 43 -2.50 5.47 6.03
N HIS A 44 -2.83 6.64 5.51
CA HIS A 44 -2.77 6.92 4.08
C HIS A 44 -2.32 8.37 3.89
N TYR A 45 -1.27 8.57 3.10
CA TYR A 45 -0.69 9.89 2.85
C TYR A 45 -0.47 10.11 1.37
N ALA A 46 -0.72 11.34 0.91
CA ALA A 46 -0.23 11.81 -0.39
C ALA A 46 1.19 12.34 -0.19
N LEU A 47 2.07 12.04 -1.12
CA LEU A 47 3.48 12.39 -1.03
C LEU A 47 3.88 13.36 -2.12
N LEU A 48 4.85 14.20 -1.81
CA LEU A 48 5.55 15.04 -2.78
C LEU A 48 6.93 14.41 -2.99
N GLY A 49 7.22 14.02 -4.23
CA GLY A 49 8.51 13.39 -4.54
C GLY A 49 8.36 12.23 -5.50
N SER A 50 9.19 11.21 -5.33
CA SER A 50 9.27 10.08 -6.26
C SER A 50 8.03 9.19 -6.27
N TYR A 51 7.31 9.13 -5.16
CA TYR A 51 6.07 8.36 -5.02
C TYR A 51 4.92 9.31 -4.78
N ASP A 52 3.70 8.88 -5.14
CA ASP A 52 2.51 9.71 -5.02
C ASP A 52 1.71 9.42 -3.75
N PHE A 53 1.71 8.16 -3.30
CA PHE A 53 0.98 7.77 -2.10
C PHE A 53 1.78 6.79 -1.25
N LEU A 54 1.53 6.86 0.06
CA LEU A 54 2.05 5.91 1.04
C LEU A 54 0.88 5.43 1.88
N ASP A 55 0.72 4.11 1.96
CA ASP A 55 -0.24 3.48 2.85
C ASP A 55 0.49 2.58 3.83
N ILE A 56 0.13 2.68 5.10
CA ILE A 56 0.58 1.74 6.11
C ILE A 56 -0.60 0.81 6.38
N TYR A 57 -0.37 -0.50 6.23
CA TYR A 57 -1.43 -1.47 6.43
C TYR A 57 -0.91 -2.75 7.07
N GLU A 58 -1.84 -3.52 7.63
CA GLU A 58 -1.54 -4.83 8.19
C GLU A 58 -2.17 -5.92 7.34
N ALA A 59 -1.46 -7.01 7.17
CA ALA A 59 -1.92 -8.17 6.42
C ALA A 59 -1.34 -9.44 7.06
N PRO A 60 -2.00 -10.60 6.88
CA PRO A 60 -1.53 -11.84 7.52
C PRO A 60 -0.21 -12.35 6.95
N ASP A 61 0.07 -12.10 5.66
CA ASP A 61 1.24 -12.66 4.99
C ASP A 61 1.64 -11.84 3.75
N GLU A 62 2.76 -12.22 3.18
CA GLU A 62 3.33 -11.57 2.00
C GLU A 62 2.49 -11.79 0.74
N GLU A 63 1.80 -12.91 0.65
CA GLU A 63 0.93 -13.17 -0.51
C GLU A 63 -0.25 -12.21 -0.53
N THR A 64 -0.84 -11.92 0.63
CA THR A 64 -1.89 -10.92 0.75
C THR A 64 -1.37 -9.54 0.38
N ALA A 65 -0.16 -9.20 0.85
CA ALA A 65 0.48 -7.93 0.49
C ALA A 65 0.71 -7.82 -1.02
N ALA A 66 1.12 -8.91 -1.66
CA ALA A 66 1.27 -8.95 -3.12
C ALA A 66 -0.06 -8.66 -3.82
N LYS A 67 -1.16 -9.23 -3.31
CA LYS A 67 -2.49 -8.97 -3.87
C LYS A 67 -2.87 -7.49 -3.76
N VAL A 68 -2.57 -6.86 -2.63
CA VAL A 68 -2.83 -5.43 -2.45
C VAL A 68 -2.09 -4.62 -3.52
N SER A 69 -0.81 -4.92 -3.75
CA SER A 69 -0.02 -4.27 -4.80
C SER A 69 -0.61 -4.51 -6.18
N MET A 70 -1.02 -5.75 -6.48
CA MET A 70 -1.61 -6.09 -7.78
C MET A 70 -2.93 -5.37 -8.02
N ILE A 71 -3.75 -5.22 -6.98
CA ILE A 71 -5.00 -4.46 -7.07
C ILE A 71 -4.71 -2.99 -7.39
N SER A 72 -3.66 -2.43 -6.77
CA SER A 72 -3.24 -1.06 -7.06
C SER A 72 -2.82 -0.90 -8.53
N LEU A 73 -2.04 -1.85 -9.05
CA LEU A 73 -1.61 -1.84 -10.46
C LEU A 73 -2.81 -1.96 -11.39
N SER A 74 -3.79 -2.78 -11.06
CA SER A 74 -5.00 -2.95 -11.89
C SER A 74 -5.92 -1.71 -11.86
N ASN A 75 -5.72 -0.81 -10.90
CA ASN A 75 -6.46 0.45 -10.79
C ASN A 75 -5.65 1.65 -11.32
N GLY A 76 -4.66 1.40 -12.15
CA GLY A 76 -3.95 2.43 -12.89
C GLY A 76 -2.68 2.95 -12.25
N ALA A 77 -2.19 2.33 -11.20
CA ALA A 77 -0.87 2.69 -10.68
C ALA A 77 0.21 2.28 -11.67
N PHE A 78 1.24 3.12 -11.82
CA PHE A 78 2.41 2.80 -12.62
C PHE A 78 3.30 1.81 -11.87
N SER A 79 3.45 2.00 -10.56
CA SER A 79 4.14 1.06 -9.69
C SER A 79 3.45 1.01 -8.33
N ALA A 80 3.53 -0.14 -7.68
CA ALA A 80 2.98 -0.36 -6.35
C ALA A 80 3.88 -1.34 -5.62
N GLU A 81 4.66 -0.84 -4.68
CA GLU A 81 5.59 -1.63 -3.90
C GLU A 81 5.06 -1.83 -2.49
N SER A 82 4.92 -3.07 -2.05
CA SER A 82 4.59 -3.38 -0.67
C SER A 82 5.87 -3.80 0.06
N LEU A 83 6.34 -2.95 0.96
CA LEU A 83 7.55 -3.18 1.74
C LEU A 83 7.18 -3.77 3.10
N SER A 84 7.85 -4.86 3.48
CA SER A 84 7.69 -5.42 4.82
C SER A 84 8.32 -4.46 5.82
N ALA A 85 7.58 -4.11 6.86
CA ALA A 85 8.04 -3.17 7.88
C ALA A 85 8.10 -3.86 9.24
N ILE A 86 9.23 -3.70 9.92
CA ILE A 86 9.43 -4.24 11.26
C ILE A 86 9.39 -3.06 12.24
N PRO A 87 8.55 -3.11 13.30
CA PRO A 87 8.57 -2.05 14.31
C PRO A 87 9.98 -1.88 14.86
N TYR A 88 10.39 -0.63 15.04
CA TYR A 88 11.76 -0.33 15.47
C TYR A 88 12.13 -1.03 16.79
N LYS A 89 11.19 -1.09 17.71
CA LYS A 89 11.39 -1.82 18.98
C LYS A 89 11.76 -3.27 18.74
N ARG A 90 11.08 -3.94 17.81
CA ARG A 90 11.39 -5.33 17.44
C ARG A 90 12.76 -5.43 16.76
N PHE A 91 13.09 -4.46 15.92
CA PHE A 91 14.40 -4.39 15.29
C PHE A 91 15.52 -4.36 16.33
N LEU A 92 15.37 -3.55 17.39
CA LEU A 92 16.34 -3.49 18.47
C LEU A 92 16.49 -4.83 19.20
N GLU A 93 15.39 -5.56 19.39
CA GLU A 93 15.42 -6.90 19.98
C GLU A 93 16.18 -7.89 19.12
N LEU A 94 16.02 -7.79 17.79
CA LEU A 94 16.73 -8.67 16.84
C LEU A 94 18.23 -8.42 16.88
N ILE A 95 18.65 -7.17 17.02
CA ILE A 95 20.08 -6.81 17.12
C ILE A 95 20.74 -7.53 18.29
N LYS A 96 20.04 -7.67 19.40
CA LYS A 96 20.58 -8.34 20.60
C LYS A 96 20.94 -9.80 20.35
N GLY A 97 20.34 -10.42 19.33
CA GLY A 97 20.60 -11.80 18.96
C GLY A 97 21.74 -12.01 17.96
N ILE A 98 22.42 -10.94 17.58
CA ILE A 98 23.50 -11.01 16.58
C ILE A 98 24.86 -10.99 17.25
#